data_f693a684aa2cc38a3865e3ae95711cc4
#
_entry.id   f693a684aa2cc38a3865e3ae95711cc4
#
_cell.length_a   1.000
_cell.length_b   1.000
_cell.length_c   1.000
_cell.angle_alpha   90.00
_cell.angle_beta   90.00
_cell.angle_gamma   90.00
#
_symmetry.space_group_name_H-M   'P 1'
#
loop_
_entity.id
_entity.type
_entity.pdbx_description
1 polymer ?
#
loop_
_entity_poly.entity_id
_entity_poly.type
_entity_poly.pdbx_seq_one_letter_code
_entity_poly.pdbx_strand_id
1 'polypeptide(L)'
;MNDYKSLFDEIISHLKQKNSVDVSNVVKAFKFAEEKHENQTRKDGSPYIVHPVEVAKIIEERDFNTDVICSALLHDTVEDCNVSIDEIRTMFNDQVAQIVDAVTAIEKDNFLPDSENIYSDTKDFLKQALEDKTYQKLISIGKMNKFGFYIKFADRLNNLSTIACFPKYKKEAKILETEKWLIPLAKLLKSKYFYTQLQNGCFCVRHEDDNIFFKYLEKYIENMKNYVKNMCQTLEYELDFYFKTANENKINKIIYSQKTPYEVYYSISKHYLTKNLSSVKESNFISVPLFDIYIITQEDTNRELGSIYKALEQFSLKDNFKVIGIERDIFSNASLVIKDKIRNLFNLHFLSKREYTEMQNGTTDGTDIDALDETNSGGVDE
;
A
#
# COMPACT_ATOMS: atom_id res chain seq x y z
N MET A 1 -6.49 -25.72 -1.73
CA MET A 1 -5.10 -25.86 -1.23
C MET A 1 -4.33 -24.77 -1.96
N ASN A 2 -4.01 -23.67 -1.29
CA ASN A 2 -3.17 -22.66 -1.95
C ASN A 2 -1.82 -23.30 -2.22
N ASP A 3 -1.48 -23.43 -3.48
CA ASP A 3 -0.19 -23.97 -3.90
C ASP A 3 0.88 -22.87 -3.69
N TYR A 4 1.45 -22.80 -2.47
CA TYR A 4 2.48 -21.83 -2.13
C TYR A 4 3.71 -21.95 -3.04
N LYS A 5 3.94 -23.14 -3.64
CA LYS A 5 5.04 -23.34 -4.60
C LYS A 5 4.74 -22.62 -5.91
N SER A 6 3.49 -22.70 -6.40
CA SER A 6 3.06 -21.93 -7.57
C SER A 6 3.19 -20.42 -7.31
N LEU A 7 2.78 -19.95 -6.13
CA LEU A 7 2.92 -18.55 -5.75
C LEU A 7 4.39 -18.10 -5.68
N PHE A 8 5.26 -18.96 -5.15
CA PHE A 8 6.70 -18.70 -5.13
C PHE A 8 7.31 -18.69 -6.54
N ASP A 9 6.88 -19.60 -7.43
CA ASP A 9 7.31 -19.63 -8.83
C ASP A 9 6.89 -18.35 -9.59
N GLU A 10 5.74 -17.77 -9.25
CA GLU A 10 5.35 -16.44 -9.77
C GLU A 10 6.32 -15.34 -9.32
N ILE A 11 6.68 -15.29 -8.03
CA ILE A 11 7.68 -14.35 -7.51
C ILE A 11 8.98 -14.46 -8.29
N ILE A 12 9.50 -15.68 -8.46
CA ILE A 12 10.75 -15.92 -9.18
C ILE A 12 10.64 -15.54 -10.66
N SER A 13 9.49 -15.83 -11.30
CA SER A 13 9.24 -15.47 -12.70
C SER A 13 9.26 -13.95 -12.90
N HIS A 14 8.58 -13.20 -12.02
CA HIS A 14 8.56 -11.74 -12.09
C HIS A 14 9.95 -11.13 -11.84
N LEU A 15 10.70 -11.63 -10.86
CA LEU A 15 12.05 -11.15 -10.59
C LEU A 15 13.01 -11.40 -11.78
N LYS A 16 12.90 -12.55 -12.44
CA LYS A 16 13.71 -12.85 -13.64
C LYS A 16 13.36 -11.97 -14.84
N GLN A 17 12.14 -11.48 -14.95
CA GLN A 17 11.75 -10.53 -16.01
C GLN A 17 12.35 -9.12 -15.79
N LYS A 18 12.70 -8.79 -14.55
CA LYS A 18 13.45 -7.57 -14.21
C LYS A 18 14.92 -7.81 -14.47
N ASN A 19 15.39 -7.55 -15.69
CA ASN A 19 16.74 -7.82 -16.22
C ASN A 19 17.85 -7.79 -15.16
N SER A 20 18.66 -8.88 -15.09
CA SER A 20 19.84 -9.05 -14.25
C SER A 20 19.64 -9.19 -12.71
N VAL A 21 18.46 -9.49 -12.22
CA VAL A 21 18.26 -9.77 -10.79
C VAL A 21 18.72 -11.20 -10.46
N ASP A 22 19.70 -11.33 -9.56
CA ASP A 22 20.10 -12.62 -9.02
C ASP A 22 19.04 -13.10 -8.00
N VAL A 23 18.34 -14.17 -8.35
CA VAL A 23 17.30 -14.78 -7.52
C VAL A 23 17.82 -15.90 -6.62
N SER A 24 19.13 -16.19 -6.64
CA SER A 24 19.71 -17.34 -5.91
C SER A 24 19.45 -17.27 -4.40
N ASN A 25 19.61 -16.07 -3.82
CA ASN A 25 19.35 -15.84 -2.39
C ASN A 25 17.85 -15.94 -2.06
N VAL A 26 16.95 -15.51 -2.94
CA VAL A 26 15.50 -15.63 -2.74
C VAL A 26 15.09 -17.10 -2.72
N VAL A 27 15.62 -17.92 -3.66
CA VAL A 27 15.39 -19.37 -3.68
C VAL A 27 15.97 -20.05 -2.43
N LYS A 28 17.15 -19.61 -1.98
CA LYS A 28 17.77 -20.12 -0.76
C LYS A 28 16.94 -19.79 0.49
N ALA A 29 16.44 -18.55 0.59
CA ALA A 29 15.60 -18.10 1.70
C ALA A 29 14.28 -18.87 1.77
N PHE A 30 13.64 -19.12 0.62
CA PHE A 30 12.43 -19.93 0.55
C PHE A 30 12.68 -21.35 1.06
N LYS A 31 13.72 -22.05 0.56
CA LYS A 31 14.05 -23.41 0.99
C LYS A 31 14.38 -23.49 2.49
N PHE A 32 15.10 -22.50 2.99
CA PHE A 32 15.42 -22.42 4.41
C PHE A 32 14.17 -22.22 5.27
N ALA A 33 13.29 -21.29 4.90
CA ALA A 33 12.03 -21.09 5.60
C ALA A 33 11.11 -22.32 5.51
N GLU A 34 11.01 -22.98 4.33
CA GLU A 34 10.23 -24.20 4.13
C GLU A 34 10.72 -25.34 5.06
N GLU A 35 12.04 -25.53 5.17
CA GLU A 35 12.66 -26.51 6.08
C GLU A 35 12.37 -26.19 7.55
N LYS A 36 12.57 -24.93 7.96
CA LYS A 36 12.37 -24.52 9.36
C LYS A 36 10.91 -24.60 9.82
N HIS A 37 9.95 -24.37 8.93
CA HIS A 37 8.52 -24.46 9.22
C HIS A 37 7.86 -25.79 8.83
N GLU A 38 8.64 -26.83 8.48
CA GLU A 38 8.14 -28.11 7.91
C GLU A 38 7.00 -28.74 8.72
N ASN A 39 7.06 -28.69 10.05
CA ASN A 39 6.09 -29.32 10.95
C ASN A 39 5.08 -28.33 11.55
N GLN A 40 5.04 -27.11 11.06
CA GLN A 40 4.15 -26.08 11.56
C GLN A 40 2.93 -25.90 10.64
N THR A 41 1.77 -25.69 11.25
CA THR A 41 0.52 -25.43 10.54
C THR A 41 -0.15 -24.18 11.08
N ARG A 42 -0.85 -23.45 10.21
CA ARG A 42 -1.71 -22.33 10.57
C ARG A 42 -3.02 -22.84 11.21
N LYS A 43 -3.81 -21.94 11.79
CA LYS A 43 -5.09 -22.27 12.44
C LYS A 43 -6.14 -22.83 11.49
N ASP A 44 -6.04 -22.52 10.21
CA ASP A 44 -6.90 -23.07 9.15
C ASP A 44 -6.43 -24.46 8.65
N GLY A 45 -5.33 -24.99 9.21
CA GLY A 45 -4.73 -26.28 8.85
C GLY A 45 -3.79 -26.23 7.65
N SER A 46 -3.54 -25.09 7.05
CA SER A 46 -2.55 -24.93 5.96
C SER A 46 -1.11 -24.98 6.51
N PRO A 47 -0.11 -25.42 5.69
CA PRO A 47 1.30 -25.35 6.06
C PRO A 47 1.71 -23.92 6.42
N TYR A 48 2.51 -23.73 7.47
CA TYR A 48 2.91 -22.39 7.92
C TYR A 48 3.62 -21.57 6.85
N ILE A 49 4.43 -22.22 6.02
CA ILE A 49 5.22 -21.58 4.93
C ILE A 49 4.35 -20.77 3.95
N VAL A 50 3.06 -21.05 3.85
CA VAL A 50 2.12 -20.24 3.02
C VAL A 50 2.20 -18.77 3.41
N HIS A 51 2.25 -18.47 4.71
CA HIS A 51 2.29 -17.11 5.23
C HIS A 51 3.53 -16.31 4.80
N PRO A 52 4.76 -16.76 5.06
CA PRO A 52 5.96 -16.04 4.59
C PRO A 52 5.99 -15.83 3.07
N VAL A 53 5.48 -16.80 2.29
CA VAL A 53 5.41 -16.67 0.83
C VAL A 53 4.40 -15.60 0.42
N GLU A 54 3.22 -15.54 1.04
CA GLU A 54 2.23 -14.49 0.78
C GLU A 54 2.75 -13.10 1.18
N VAL A 55 3.45 -12.99 2.31
CA VAL A 55 4.12 -11.74 2.74
C VAL A 55 5.19 -11.33 1.73
N ALA A 56 6.04 -12.27 1.29
CA ALA A 56 7.06 -12.02 0.28
C ALA A 56 6.45 -11.59 -1.07
N LYS A 57 5.29 -12.13 -1.45
CA LYS A 57 4.56 -11.72 -2.66
C LYS A 57 4.10 -10.27 -2.57
N ILE A 58 3.53 -9.84 -1.45
CA ILE A 58 3.15 -8.44 -1.24
C ILE A 58 4.37 -7.51 -1.39
N ILE A 59 5.51 -7.90 -0.83
CA ILE A 59 6.75 -7.12 -0.91
C ILE A 59 7.29 -7.09 -2.35
N GLU A 60 7.30 -8.23 -3.06
CA GLU A 60 7.76 -8.33 -4.46
C GLU A 60 6.94 -7.44 -5.40
N GLU A 61 5.62 -7.44 -5.26
CA GLU A 61 4.70 -6.60 -6.05
C GLU A 61 4.91 -5.09 -5.83
N ARG A 62 5.61 -4.69 -4.79
CA ARG A 62 5.96 -3.29 -4.48
C ARG A 62 7.37 -2.92 -4.93
N ASP A 63 8.01 -3.72 -5.76
CA ASP A 63 9.34 -3.46 -6.32
C ASP A 63 10.48 -3.31 -5.29
N PHE A 64 10.32 -3.89 -4.08
CA PHE A 64 11.42 -3.96 -3.13
C PHE A 64 12.53 -4.87 -3.65
N ASN A 65 13.76 -4.63 -3.21
CA ASN A 65 14.92 -5.41 -3.62
C ASN A 65 14.90 -6.84 -3.03
N THR A 66 15.80 -7.69 -3.55
CA THR A 66 15.88 -9.11 -3.16
C THR A 66 16.18 -9.34 -1.69
N ASP A 67 16.92 -8.45 -1.02
CA ASP A 67 17.22 -8.59 0.41
C ASP A 67 15.94 -8.39 1.26
N VAL A 68 15.07 -7.47 0.89
CA VAL A 68 13.78 -7.29 1.57
C VAL A 68 12.86 -8.48 1.31
N ILE A 69 12.85 -9.05 0.10
CA ILE A 69 12.09 -10.25 -0.23
C ILE A 69 12.61 -11.47 0.54
N CYS A 70 13.93 -11.66 0.63
CA CYS A 70 14.54 -12.69 1.46
C CYS A 70 14.13 -12.53 2.93
N SER A 71 14.20 -11.31 3.45
CA SER A 71 13.82 -11.01 4.82
C SER A 71 12.33 -11.26 5.09
N ALA A 72 11.46 -11.01 4.10
CA ALA A 72 10.04 -11.34 4.20
C ALA A 72 9.79 -12.85 4.25
N LEU A 73 10.58 -13.67 3.52
CA LEU A 73 10.52 -15.14 3.62
C LEU A 73 11.03 -15.67 4.97
N LEU A 74 11.93 -14.94 5.61
CA LEU A 74 12.64 -15.38 6.82
C LEU A 74 12.09 -14.76 8.12
N HIS A 75 11.15 -13.83 8.06
CA HIS A 75 10.79 -12.96 9.19
C HIS A 75 10.36 -13.71 10.44
N ASP A 76 9.62 -14.82 10.31
CA ASP A 76 9.14 -15.62 11.43
C ASP A 76 10.15 -16.71 11.89
N THR A 77 11.22 -16.96 11.14
CA THR A 77 12.15 -18.07 11.47
C THR A 77 12.91 -17.84 12.76
N VAL A 78 13.22 -16.59 13.10
CA VAL A 78 13.92 -16.23 14.34
C VAL A 78 12.99 -16.37 15.54
N GLU A 79 11.72 -16.01 15.40
CA GLU A 79 10.74 -16.05 16.50
C GLU A 79 10.20 -17.46 16.71
N ASP A 80 9.80 -18.13 15.64
CA ASP A 80 9.04 -19.38 15.71
C ASP A 80 9.90 -20.65 15.54
N CYS A 81 11.15 -20.55 15.04
CA CYS A 81 11.98 -21.71 14.70
C CYS A 81 13.35 -21.72 15.41
N ASN A 82 13.58 -20.88 16.41
CA ASN A 82 14.87 -20.78 17.14
C ASN A 82 16.09 -20.51 16.24
N VAL A 83 15.91 -19.86 15.09
CA VAL A 83 17.01 -19.43 14.23
C VAL A 83 17.66 -18.19 14.83
N SER A 84 18.99 -18.09 14.87
CA SER A 84 19.66 -16.90 15.34
C SER A 84 19.89 -15.87 14.23
N ILE A 85 19.94 -14.58 14.59
CA ILE A 85 20.28 -13.50 13.64
C ILE A 85 21.68 -13.71 13.04
N ASP A 86 22.63 -14.28 13.80
CA ASP A 86 23.95 -14.59 13.31
C ASP A 86 23.96 -15.74 12.27
N GLU A 87 23.05 -16.72 12.42
CA GLU A 87 22.82 -17.74 11.40
C GLU A 87 22.31 -17.10 10.10
N ILE A 88 21.31 -16.22 10.18
CA ILE A 88 20.80 -15.46 9.02
C ILE A 88 21.93 -14.66 8.37
N ARG A 89 22.73 -13.94 9.16
CA ARG A 89 23.87 -13.13 8.68
C ARG A 89 24.89 -13.97 7.92
N THR A 90 25.23 -15.11 8.47
CA THR A 90 26.22 -16.03 7.87
C THR A 90 25.70 -16.67 6.59
N MET A 91 24.42 -17.02 6.57
CA MET A 91 23.81 -17.72 5.44
C MET A 91 23.48 -16.80 4.28
N PHE A 92 23.08 -15.57 4.54
CA PHE A 92 22.61 -14.63 3.52
C PHE A 92 23.55 -13.42 3.42
N ASN A 93 23.30 -12.39 4.21
CA ASN A 93 24.18 -11.23 4.34
C ASN A 93 23.76 -10.37 5.56
N ASP A 94 24.52 -9.32 5.83
CA ASP A 94 24.26 -8.42 6.95
C ASP A 94 22.96 -7.62 6.77
N GLN A 95 22.62 -7.20 5.56
CA GLN A 95 21.38 -6.45 5.27
C GLN A 95 20.13 -7.27 5.58
N VAL A 96 20.07 -8.53 5.13
CA VAL A 96 18.96 -9.44 5.43
C VAL A 96 18.86 -9.67 6.94
N ALA A 97 20.00 -9.90 7.63
CA ALA A 97 20.02 -10.09 9.08
C ALA A 97 19.49 -8.85 9.84
N GLN A 98 19.91 -7.65 9.45
CA GLN A 98 19.42 -6.41 10.07
C GLN A 98 17.91 -6.17 9.86
N ILE A 99 17.39 -6.51 8.69
CA ILE A 99 15.95 -6.37 8.42
C ILE A 99 15.16 -7.37 9.27
N VAL A 100 15.59 -8.66 9.31
CA VAL A 100 14.90 -9.68 10.12
C VAL A 100 14.97 -9.34 11.60
N ASP A 101 16.12 -8.84 12.11
CA ASP A 101 16.27 -8.40 13.50
C ASP A 101 15.30 -7.24 13.82
N ALA A 102 15.15 -6.28 12.91
CA ALA A 102 14.20 -5.17 13.07
C ALA A 102 12.74 -5.68 13.14
N VAL A 103 12.34 -6.63 12.30
CA VAL A 103 10.99 -7.23 12.35
C VAL A 103 10.78 -7.95 13.67
N THR A 104 11.70 -8.80 14.08
CA THR A 104 11.65 -9.56 15.35
C THR A 104 11.60 -8.63 16.56
N ALA A 105 12.32 -7.50 16.54
CA ALA A 105 12.27 -6.50 17.62
C ALA A 105 10.89 -5.82 17.71
N ILE A 106 10.23 -5.57 16.58
CA ILE A 106 8.86 -5.03 16.53
C ILE A 106 7.86 -6.02 17.16
N GLU A 107 8.02 -7.32 16.93
CA GLU A 107 7.09 -8.36 17.39
C GLU A 107 7.20 -8.68 18.88
N LYS A 108 8.42 -8.71 19.42
CA LYS A 108 8.66 -9.03 20.85
C LYS A 108 7.99 -8.06 21.84
N ASP A 109 7.64 -6.88 21.41
CA ASP A 109 7.11 -5.85 22.30
C ASP A 109 5.59 -5.83 22.43
N ASN A 110 4.85 -6.87 22.08
CA ASN A 110 3.39 -7.00 22.27
C ASN A 110 2.69 -5.66 22.53
N PHE A 111 2.48 -4.87 21.47
CA PHE A 111 1.89 -3.54 21.55
C PHE A 111 0.39 -3.62 21.85
N LEU A 112 0.05 -3.90 23.11
CA LEU A 112 -1.34 -3.82 23.55
C LEU A 112 -1.70 -2.35 23.83
N PRO A 113 -2.80 -1.86 23.25
CA PRO A 113 -3.23 -0.48 23.45
C PRO A 113 -3.74 -0.30 24.89
N ASP A 114 -3.05 0.52 25.71
CA ASP A 114 -3.48 0.88 27.07
C ASP A 114 -4.56 1.98 27.10
N SER A 115 -5.01 2.51 25.95
CA SER A 115 -5.99 3.61 25.94
C SER A 115 -6.88 3.65 24.69
N GLU A 116 -8.11 4.13 24.91
CA GLU A 116 -9.21 4.24 23.95
C GLU A 116 -9.02 5.33 22.86
N ASN A 117 -7.89 6.03 22.80
CA ASN A 117 -7.72 7.15 21.89
C ASN A 117 -7.25 6.72 20.51
N ILE A 118 -8.16 6.74 19.54
CA ILE A 118 -7.86 6.70 18.12
C ILE A 118 -7.56 8.12 17.65
N TYR A 119 -6.35 8.34 17.11
CA TYR A 119 -5.89 9.66 16.72
C TYR A 119 -6.54 10.12 15.40
N SER A 120 -7.21 11.26 15.44
CA SER A 120 -7.91 11.82 14.27
C SER A 120 -7.02 12.69 13.37
N ASP A 121 -5.90 13.21 13.91
CA ASP A 121 -4.96 14.09 13.18
C ASP A 121 -3.51 13.63 13.35
N THR A 122 -2.71 13.83 12.27
CA THR A 122 -1.30 13.44 12.23
C THR A 122 -0.43 14.21 13.22
N LYS A 123 -0.76 15.50 13.48
CA LYS A 123 0.00 16.33 14.43
C LYS A 123 -0.22 15.90 15.87
N ASP A 124 -1.49 15.62 16.25
CA ASP A 124 -1.81 15.11 17.57
C ASP A 124 -1.25 13.71 17.78
N PHE A 125 -1.28 12.87 16.75
CA PHE A 125 -0.63 11.57 16.76
C PHE A 125 0.88 11.68 17.02
N LEU A 126 1.60 12.51 16.26
CA LEU A 126 3.05 12.67 16.44
C LEU A 126 3.41 13.20 17.84
N LYS A 127 2.67 14.18 18.37
CA LYS A 127 2.90 14.73 19.70
C LYS A 127 2.72 13.67 20.79
N GLN A 128 1.63 12.91 20.76
CA GLN A 128 1.36 11.87 21.76
C GLN A 128 2.25 10.63 21.54
N ALA A 129 2.59 10.32 20.29
CA ALA A 129 3.49 9.23 19.96
C ALA A 129 4.91 9.46 20.48
N LEU A 130 5.38 10.72 20.50
CA LEU A 130 6.68 11.07 21.08
C LEU A 130 6.68 10.90 22.62
N GLU A 131 5.52 10.95 23.28
CA GLU A 131 5.36 10.70 24.71
C GLU A 131 5.16 9.20 25.05
N ASP A 132 4.75 8.38 24.06
CA ASP A 132 4.51 6.94 24.24
C ASP A 132 5.83 6.16 24.04
N LYS A 133 6.28 5.49 25.12
CA LYS A 133 7.51 4.68 25.12
C LYS A 133 7.54 3.61 24.02
N THR A 134 6.38 3.07 23.70
CA THR A 134 6.17 2.05 22.67
C THR A 134 6.50 2.60 21.28
N TYR A 135 6.00 3.81 21.02
CA TYR A 135 6.23 4.49 19.75
C TYR A 135 7.68 4.97 19.59
N GLN A 136 8.27 5.50 20.67
CA GLN A 136 9.69 5.86 20.70
C GLN A 136 10.58 4.68 20.33
N LYS A 137 10.24 3.49 20.85
CA LYS A 137 10.95 2.26 20.51
C LYS A 137 10.74 1.86 19.03
N LEU A 138 9.50 1.93 18.53
CA LEU A 138 9.24 1.71 17.09
C LEU A 138 10.06 2.63 16.21
N ILE A 139 10.12 3.92 16.53
CA ILE A 139 10.95 4.88 15.79
C ILE A 139 12.42 4.49 15.86
N SER A 140 12.93 4.10 17.04
CA SER A 140 14.35 3.70 17.18
C SER A 140 14.68 2.47 16.32
N ILE A 141 13.78 1.50 16.23
CA ILE A 141 13.92 0.33 15.36
C ILE A 141 13.89 0.74 13.87
N GLY A 142 12.96 1.64 13.49
CA GLY A 142 12.87 2.16 12.13
C GLY A 142 14.11 2.94 11.69
N LYS A 143 14.78 3.63 12.60
CA LYS A 143 16.08 4.27 12.35
C LYS A 143 17.18 3.24 12.11
N MET A 144 17.10 2.07 12.74
CA MET A 144 18.03 0.97 12.45
C MET A 144 17.78 0.39 11.07
N ASN A 145 16.53 0.05 10.75
CA ASN A 145 16.16 -0.44 9.43
C ASN A 145 14.65 -0.29 9.12
N LYS A 146 14.30 0.68 8.29
CA LYS A 146 12.90 0.96 7.90
C LYS A 146 12.22 -0.18 7.14
N PHE A 147 12.97 -1.06 6.49
CA PHE A 147 12.39 -2.19 5.75
C PHE A 147 11.68 -3.19 6.67
N GLY A 148 12.05 -3.25 7.94
CA GLY A 148 11.31 -4.02 8.95
C GLY A 148 9.84 -3.58 9.06
N PHE A 149 9.53 -2.29 8.93
CA PHE A 149 8.14 -1.81 8.93
C PHE A 149 7.36 -2.26 7.70
N TYR A 150 7.97 -2.24 6.52
CA TYR A 150 7.27 -2.69 5.30
C TYR A 150 6.92 -4.17 5.35
N ILE A 151 7.82 -5.00 5.89
CA ILE A 151 7.53 -6.43 6.13
C ILE A 151 6.39 -6.55 7.16
N LYS A 152 6.43 -5.78 8.25
CA LYS A 152 5.36 -5.79 9.26
C LYS A 152 4.02 -5.32 8.74
N PHE A 153 3.98 -4.36 7.81
CA PHE A 153 2.75 -3.97 7.12
C PHE A 153 2.23 -5.11 6.24
N ALA A 154 3.11 -5.77 5.48
CA ALA A 154 2.74 -6.89 4.62
C ALA A 154 2.25 -8.09 5.44
N ASP A 155 2.92 -8.43 6.54
CA ASP A 155 2.49 -9.42 7.52
C ASP A 155 1.08 -9.09 8.05
N ARG A 156 0.86 -7.84 8.50
CA ARG A 156 -0.45 -7.43 8.99
C ARG A 156 -1.54 -7.51 7.93
N LEU A 157 -1.27 -7.15 6.68
CA LEU A 157 -2.22 -7.30 5.57
C LEU A 157 -2.59 -8.77 5.36
N ASN A 158 -1.60 -9.66 5.36
CA ASN A 158 -1.84 -11.09 5.26
C ASN A 158 -2.66 -11.62 6.44
N ASN A 159 -2.34 -11.19 7.66
CA ASN A 159 -3.08 -11.58 8.85
C ASN A 159 -4.54 -11.07 8.83
N LEU A 160 -4.80 -9.83 8.35
CA LEU A 160 -6.15 -9.31 8.21
C LEU A 160 -6.97 -10.07 7.14
N SER A 161 -6.35 -10.53 6.06
CA SER A 161 -7.04 -11.30 5.02
C SER A 161 -7.47 -12.70 5.48
N THR A 162 -6.77 -13.27 6.46
CA THR A 162 -7.01 -14.62 6.99
C THR A 162 -7.69 -14.63 8.38
N ILE A 163 -8.07 -13.47 8.90
CA ILE A 163 -8.57 -13.30 10.28
C ILE A 163 -9.99 -13.86 10.50
N ALA A 164 -10.69 -14.25 9.44
CA ALA A 164 -12.10 -14.67 9.50
C ALA A 164 -12.37 -15.78 10.54
N CYS A 165 -11.43 -16.72 10.73
CA CYS A 165 -11.54 -17.83 11.67
C CYS A 165 -11.35 -17.43 13.15
N PHE A 166 -11.00 -16.18 13.44
CA PHE A 166 -10.76 -15.74 14.82
C PHE A 166 -12.05 -15.23 15.50
N PRO A 167 -12.16 -15.38 16.85
CA PRO A 167 -13.24 -14.78 17.61
C PRO A 167 -13.25 -13.25 17.48
N LYS A 168 -14.44 -12.64 17.56
CA LYS A 168 -14.66 -11.20 17.37
C LYS A 168 -13.73 -10.32 18.21
N TYR A 169 -13.51 -10.65 19.50
CA TYR A 169 -12.62 -9.87 20.37
C TYR A 169 -11.16 -9.86 19.90
N LYS A 170 -10.69 -10.97 19.29
CA LYS A 170 -9.33 -11.03 18.71
C LYS A 170 -9.23 -10.24 17.42
N LYS A 171 -10.28 -10.29 16.57
CA LYS A 171 -10.37 -9.45 15.39
C LYS A 171 -10.29 -7.98 15.76
N GLU A 172 -11.10 -7.54 16.73
CA GLU A 172 -11.14 -6.15 17.18
C GLU A 172 -9.79 -5.70 17.79
N ALA A 173 -9.14 -6.53 18.61
CA ALA A 173 -7.82 -6.21 19.13
C ALA A 173 -6.77 -5.99 18.03
N LYS A 174 -6.78 -6.82 16.97
CA LYS A 174 -5.89 -6.67 15.82
C LYS A 174 -6.21 -5.43 14.98
N ILE A 175 -7.48 -5.10 14.82
CA ILE A 175 -7.92 -3.86 14.15
C ILE A 175 -7.42 -2.65 14.93
N LEU A 176 -7.67 -2.58 16.24
CA LEU A 176 -7.25 -1.46 17.10
C LEU A 176 -5.73 -1.27 17.08
N GLU A 177 -4.96 -2.36 17.17
CA GLU A 177 -3.50 -2.31 17.05
C GLU A 177 -3.07 -1.75 15.70
N THR A 178 -3.73 -2.17 14.61
CA THR A 178 -3.43 -1.70 13.25
C THR A 178 -3.76 -0.21 13.09
N GLU A 179 -4.93 0.21 13.56
CA GLU A 179 -5.39 1.60 13.49
C GLU A 179 -4.54 2.54 14.36
N LYS A 180 -4.13 2.07 15.55
CA LYS A 180 -3.35 2.88 16.47
C LYS A 180 -1.90 3.06 16.05
N TRP A 181 -1.28 2.02 15.48
CA TRP A 181 0.17 2.00 15.27
C TRP A 181 0.57 1.94 13.80
N LEU A 182 0.07 0.94 13.05
CA LEU A 182 0.61 0.65 11.72
C LEU A 182 0.08 1.61 10.65
N ILE A 183 -1.19 2.01 10.72
CA ILE A 183 -1.76 2.99 9.77
C ILE A 183 -1.08 4.35 9.91
N PRO A 184 -0.93 4.95 11.12
CA PRO A 184 -0.20 6.19 11.27
C PRO A 184 1.26 6.10 10.85
N LEU A 185 1.93 4.97 11.13
CA LEU A 185 3.29 4.74 10.71
C LEU A 185 3.43 4.64 9.17
N ALA A 186 2.52 3.94 8.50
CA ALA A 186 2.49 3.89 7.04
C ALA A 186 2.26 5.29 6.42
N LYS A 187 1.45 6.13 7.08
CA LYS A 187 1.27 7.53 6.69
C LYS A 187 2.54 8.35 6.88
N LEU A 188 3.24 8.17 8.00
CA LEU A 188 4.51 8.84 8.29
C LEU A 188 5.58 8.49 7.25
N LEU A 189 5.68 7.21 6.87
CA LEU A 189 6.58 6.73 5.83
C LEU A 189 6.10 7.10 4.40
N LYS A 190 5.03 7.87 4.28
CA LYS A 190 4.42 8.32 3.01
C LYS A 190 4.07 7.16 2.06
N SER A 191 3.91 5.96 2.58
CA SER A 191 3.52 4.80 1.77
C SER A 191 2.01 4.76 1.55
N LYS A 192 1.54 5.30 0.44
CA LYS A 192 0.12 5.32 0.08
C LYS A 192 -0.46 3.90 0.01
N TYR A 193 0.29 2.97 -0.57
CA TYR A 193 -0.16 1.58 -0.69
C TYR A 193 -0.47 0.96 0.68
N PHE A 194 0.53 0.89 1.57
CA PHE A 194 0.32 0.26 2.87
C PHE A 194 -0.70 1.00 3.73
N TYR A 195 -0.67 2.33 3.71
CA TYR A 195 -1.68 3.14 4.39
C TYR A 195 -3.09 2.77 3.95
N THR A 196 -3.36 2.76 2.64
CA THR A 196 -4.69 2.49 2.09
C THR A 196 -5.11 1.03 2.30
N GLN A 197 -4.19 0.07 2.11
CA GLN A 197 -4.51 -1.34 2.26
C GLN A 197 -4.75 -1.74 3.72
N LEU A 198 -4.00 -1.19 4.68
CA LEU A 198 -4.24 -1.42 6.11
C LEU A 198 -5.60 -0.86 6.55
N GLN A 199 -5.96 0.35 6.11
CA GLN A 199 -7.29 0.90 6.37
C GLN A 199 -8.40 0.04 5.77
N ASN A 200 -8.20 -0.41 4.52
CA ASN A 200 -9.15 -1.27 3.85
C ASN A 200 -9.29 -2.63 4.56
N GLY A 201 -8.18 -3.25 4.96
CA GLY A 201 -8.19 -4.50 5.73
C GLY A 201 -9.01 -4.37 7.02
N CYS A 202 -8.76 -3.34 7.81
CA CYS A 202 -9.53 -3.06 9.03
C CYS A 202 -11.02 -2.82 8.73
N PHE A 203 -11.32 -2.04 7.69
CA PHE A 203 -12.69 -1.76 7.25
C PHE A 203 -13.43 -3.04 6.84
N CYS A 204 -12.84 -3.88 5.99
CA CYS A 204 -13.44 -5.11 5.53
C CYS A 204 -13.72 -6.08 6.70
N VAL A 205 -12.78 -6.23 7.63
CA VAL A 205 -12.97 -7.11 8.81
C VAL A 205 -14.08 -6.58 9.72
N ARG A 206 -14.13 -5.27 9.96
CA ARG A 206 -15.16 -4.65 10.81
C ARG A 206 -16.57 -4.74 10.23
N HIS A 207 -16.67 -4.74 8.90
CA HIS A 207 -17.91 -4.75 8.14
C HIS A 207 -18.15 -6.06 7.36
N GLU A 208 -17.55 -7.17 7.81
CA GLU A 208 -17.66 -8.48 7.12
C GLU A 208 -19.13 -8.96 6.94
N ASP A 209 -20.04 -8.51 7.80
CA ASP A 209 -21.47 -8.84 7.74
C ASP A 209 -22.29 -7.90 6.83
N ASP A 210 -21.69 -6.82 6.28
CA ASP A 210 -22.41 -5.76 5.55
C ASP A 210 -22.44 -6.04 4.04
N ASN A 211 -23.11 -7.13 3.66
CA ASN A 211 -23.12 -7.68 2.30
C ASN A 211 -23.70 -6.73 1.23
N ILE A 212 -24.53 -5.76 1.60
CA ILE A 212 -25.25 -4.89 0.62
C ILE A 212 -24.29 -3.91 -0.04
N PHE A 213 -23.46 -3.25 0.76
CA PHE A 213 -22.45 -2.30 0.25
C PHE A 213 -21.46 -3.00 -0.70
N PHE A 214 -20.89 -4.12 -0.27
CA PHE A 214 -19.92 -4.87 -1.06
C PHE A 214 -20.53 -5.40 -2.36
N LYS A 215 -21.77 -5.87 -2.33
CA LYS A 215 -22.49 -6.34 -3.52
C LYS A 215 -22.71 -5.20 -4.54
N TYR A 216 -23.08 -4.01 -4.07
CA TYR A 216 -23.22 -2.85 -4.97
C TYR A 216 -21.87 -2.45 -5.55
N LEU A 217 -20.83 -2.37 -4.71
CA LEU A 217 -19.49 -2.03 -5.13
C LEU A 217 -18.98 -2.99 -6.21
N GLU A 218 -19.08 -4.30 -5.98
CA GLU A 218 -18.68 -5.34 -6.93
C GLU A 218 -19.40 -5.20 -8.27
N LYS A 219 -20.73 -5.05 -8.25
CA LYS A 219 -21.55 -4.85 -9.45
C LYS A 219 -21.08 -3.63 -10.26
N TYR A 220 -20.84 -2.49 -9.60
CA TYR A 220 -20.41 -1.27 -10.30
C TYR A 220 -19.00 -1.40 -10.84
N ILE A 221 -18.08 -1.96 -10.09
CA ILE A 221 -16.71 -2.19 -10.54
C ILE A 221 -16.67 -3.11 -11.76
N GLU A 222 -17.40 -4.22 -11.73
CA GLU A 222 -17.43 -5.17 -12.85
C GLU A 222 -17.97 -4.52 -14.13
N ASN A 223 -19.04 -3.73 -14.02
CA ASN A 223 -19.59 -2.98 -15.14
C ASN A 223 -18.61 -1.94 -15.71
N MET A 224 -17.74 -1.40 -14.88
CA MET A 224 -16.81 -0.34 -15.26
C MET A 224 -15.45 -0.84 -15.78
N LYS A 225 -15.02 -2.05 -15.44
CA LYS A 225 -13.67 -2.57 -15.77
C LYS A 225 -13.32 -2.45 -17.26
N ASN A 226 -14.18 -2.97 -18.12
CA ASN A 226 -13.94 -2.92 -19.57
C ASN A 226 -14.00 -1.49 -20.11
N TYR A 227 -14.90 -0.67 -19.57
CA TYR A 227 -15.01 0.72 -19.94
C TYR A 227 -13.73 1.50 -19.59
N VAL A 228 -13.23 1.37 -18.37
CA VAL A 228 -11.99 2.02 -17.92
C VAL A 228 -10.79 1.56 -18.72
N LYS A 229 -10.68 0.27 -19.00
CA LYS A 229 -9.61 -0.29 -19.83
C LYS A 229 -9.60 0.37 -21.22
N ASN A 230 -10.75 0.42 -21.90
CA ASN A 230 -10.87 1.02 -23.23
C ASN A 230 -10.59 2.52 -23.18
N MET A 231 -11.06 3.20 -22.15
CA MET A 231 -10.80 4.63 -21.93
C MET A 231 -9.30 4.91 -21.76
N CYS A 232 -8.58 4.12 -20.98
CA CYS A 232 -7.13 4.27 -20.81
C CYS A 232 -6.38 4.05 -22.12
N GLN A 233 -6.79 3.07 -22.94
CA GLN A 233 -6.21 2.85 -24.27
C GLN A 233 -6.47 4.04 -25.20
N THR A 234 -7.66 4.62 -25.17
CA THR A 234 -7.98 5.82 -25.96
C THR A 234 -7.15 7.01 -25.50
N LEU A 235 -7.05 7.23 -24.18
CA LEU A 235 -6.21 8.27 -23.60
C LEU A 235 -4.74 8.12 -24.00
N GLU A 236 -4.20 6.90 -23.96
CA GLU A 236 -2.82 6.62 -24.35
C GLU A 236 -2.58 6.94 -25.84
N TYR A 237 -3.49 6.51 -26.71
CA TYR A 237 -3.41 6.80 -28.15
C TYR A 237 -3.46 8.30 -28.46
N GLU A 238 -4.44 9.02 -27.89
CA GLU A 238 -4.65 10.46 -28.14
C GLU A 238 -3.47 11.30 -27.60
N LEU A 239 -3.00 11.01 -26.41
CA LEU A 239 -1.87 11.71 -25.80
C LEU A 239 -0.55 11.40 -26.52
N ASP A 240 -0.32 10.14 -26.93
CA ASP A 240 0.85 9.76 -27.69
C ASP A 240 0.88 10.44 -29.08
N PHE A 241 -0.28 10.53 -29.75
CA PHE A 241 -0.43 11.28 -31.01
C PHE A 241 -0.10 12.78 -30.83
N TYR A 242 -0.60 13.38 -29.75
CA TYR A 242 -0.33 14.79 -29.43
C TYR A 242 1.16 15.05 -29.22
N PHE A 243 1.81 14.28 -28.39
CA PHE A 243 3.21 14.50 -28.06
C PHE A 243 4.14 14.19 -29.23
N LYS A 244 3.80 13.23 -30.10
CA LYS A 244 4.53 12.99 -31.36
C LYS A 244 4.41 14.16 -32.33
N THR A 245 3.24 14.77 -32.45
CA THR A 245 3.05 15.96 -33.32
C THR A 245 3.76 17.19 -32.79
N ALA A 246 3.94 17.30 -31.47
CA ALA A 246 4.69 18.36 -30.81
C ALA A 246 6.21 18.10 -30.75
N ASN A 247 6.71 17.00 -31.32
CA ASN A 247 8.11 16.53 -31.20
C ASN A 247 8.54 16.28 -29.74
N GLU A 248 7.59 15.91 -28.89
CA GLU A 248 7.78 15.66 -27.46
C GLU A 248 7.33 14.24 -27.14
N ASN A 249 8.22 13.38 -26.66
CA ASN A 249 7.87 12.01 -26.24
C ASN A 249 7.82 11.97 -24.70
N LYS A 250 6.66 12.29 -24.13
CA LYS A 250 6.54 12.56 -22.68
C LYS A 250 5.81 11.51 -21.88
N ILE A 251 4.99 10.66 -22.49
CA ILE A 251 4.26 9.62 -21.76
C ILE A 251 5.01 8.29 -21.82
N ASN A 252 5.20 7.70 -20.64
CA ASN A 252 5.79 6.38 -20.53
C ASN A 252 4.70 5.30 -20.51
N LYS A 253 3.63 5.51 -19.73
CA LYS A 253 2.57 4.52 -19.55
C LYS A 253 1.33 5.16 -18.93
N ILE A 254 0.14 4.67 -19.31
CA ILE A 254 -1.10 4.93 -18.57
C ILE A 254 -1.52 3.63 -17.88
N ILE A 255 -1.78 3.73 -16.59
CA ILE A 255 -2.31 2.64 -15.78
C ILE A 255 -3.54 3.11 -15.01
N TYR A 256 -4.37 2.17 -14.60
CA TYR A 256 -5.49 2.46 -13.71
C TYR A 256 -5.48 1.53 -12.51
N SER A 257 -5.98 2.04 -11.39
CA SER A 257 -6.15 1.30 -10.15
C SER A 257 -7.59 1.42 -9.68
N GLN A 258 -8.18 0.32 -9.30
CA GLN A 258 -9.47 0.29 -8.64
C GLN A 258 -9.30 0.79 -7.21
N LYS A 259 -10.21 1.67 -6.77
CA LYS A 259 -10.26 2.11 -5.38
C LYS A 259 -10.70 0.97 -4.47
N THR A 260 -10.13 0.93 -3.29
CA THR A 260 -10.51 -0.02 -2.25
C THR A 260 -11.92 0.25 -1.73
N PRO A 261 -12.63 -0.74 -1.18
CA PRO A 261 -13.91 -0.55 -0.51
C PRO A 261 -13.91 0.60 0.50
N TYR A 262 -12.83 0.73 1.30
CA TYR A 262 -12.69 1.83 2.24
C TYR A 262 -12.63 3.20 1.54
N GLU A 263 -11.83 3.37 0.49
CA GLU A 263 -11.72 4.64 -0.25
C GLU A 263 -13.05 5.04 -0.89
N VAL A 264 -13.77 4.08 -1.45
CA VAL A 264 -15.10 4.32 -2.03
C VAL A 264 -16.09 4.73 -0.94
N TYR A 265 -16.14 4.00 0.19
CA TYR A 265 -16.98 4.37 1.32
C TYR A 265 -16.64 5.76 1.86
N TYR A 266 -15.35 6.07 2.03
CA TYR A 266 -14.89 7.38 2.49
C TYR A 266 -15.33 8.50 1.53
N SER A 267 -15.22 8.31 0.21
CA SER A 267 -15.68 9.25 -0.79
C SER A 267 -17.20 9.46 -0.74
N ILE A 268 -17.97 8.38 -0.59
CA ILE A 268 -19.42 8.43 -0.42
C ILE A 268 -19.77 9.17 0.88
N SER A 269 -19.14 8.84 1.99
CA SER A 269 -19.41 9.43 3.30
C SER A 269 -19.12 10.93 3.32
N LYS A 270 -18.04 11.36 2.68
CA LYS A 270 -17.67 12.76 2.53
C LYS A 270 -18.68 13.53 1.65
N HIS A 271 -19.10 12.93 0.53
CA HIS A 271 -19.98 13.57 -0.43
C HIS A 271 -21.43 13.66 0.06
N TYR A 272 -21.93 12.63 0.71
CA TYR A 272 -23.32 12.53 1.18
C TYR A 272 -23.49 12.75 2.68
N LEU A 273 -22.41 13.10 3.42
CA LEU A 273 -22.39 13.25 4.89
C LEU A 273 -22.95 12.02 5.62
N THR A 274 -22.75 10.86 5.05
CA THR A 274 -23.23 9.57 5.55
C THR A 274 -22.20 8.97 6.51
N LYS A 275 -22.61 8.69 7.75
CA LYS A 275 -21.72 8.09 8.78
C LYS A 275 -21.95 6.59 8.98
N ASN A 276 -22.94 6.00 8.31
CA ASN A 276 -23.30 4.60 8.49
C ASN A 276 -23.32 3.88 7.13
N LEU A 277 -22.62 2.76 7.04
CA LEU A 277 -22.51 1.94 5.83
C LEU A 277 -23.90 1.46 5.34
N SER A 278 -24.80 1.09 6.26
CA SER A 278 -26.15 0.66 5.95
C SER A 278 -27.05 1.73 5.29
N SER A 279 -26.64 3.01 5.36
CA SER A 279 -27.35 4.11 4.69
C SER A 279 -26.86 4.37 3.27
N VAL A 280 -25.83 3.69 2.79
CA VAL A 280 -25.32 3.80 1.42
C VAL A 280 -26.29 3.14 0.45
N LYS A 281 -26.69 3.91 -0.57
CA LYS A 281 -27.61 3.48 -1.64
C LYS A 281 -26.82 3.19 -2.91
N GLU A 282 -27.38 2.34 -3.77
CA GLU A 282 -26.80 2.04 -5.08
C GLU A 282 -26.48 3.30 -5.90
N SER A 283 -27.36 4.32 -5.85
CA SER A 283 -27.17 5.58 -6.55
C SER A 283 -25.95 6.41 -6.09
N ASN A 284 -25.43 6.14 -4.89
CA ASN A 284 -24.28 6.89 -4.37
C ASN A 284 -22.97 6.56 -5.11
N PHE A 285 -22.87 5.37 -5.70
CA PHE A 285 -21.69 4.93 -6.45
C PHE A 285 -21.49 5.69 -7.76
N ILE A 286 -22.56 6.25 -8.36
CA ILE A 286 -22.50 7.01 -9.61
C ILE A 286 -21.76 8.35 -9.42
N SER A 287 -21.75 8.88 -8.20
CA SER A 287 -21.28 10.23 -7.90
C SER A 287 -19.89 10.25 -7.22
N VAL A 288 -19.19 9.14 -7.19
CA VAL A 288 -17.84 9.05 -6.62
C VAL A 288 -16.92 8.32 -7.59
N PRO A 289 -15.62 8.69 -7.64
CA PRO A 289 -14.66 7.97 -8.47
C PRO A 289 -14.42 6.58 -7.90
N LEU A 290 -14.55 5.57 -8.76
CA LEU A 290 -14.28 4.18 -8.42
C LEU A 290 -12.89 3.72 -8.89
N PHE A 291 -12.25 4.52 -9.75
CA PHE A 291 -10.92 4.25 -10.30
C PHE A 291 -10.07 5.51 -10.28
N ASP A 292 -8.81 5.31 -9.98
CA ASP A 292 -7.74 6.28 -10.20
C ASP A 292 -7.00 5.91 -11.50
N ILE A 293 -6.69 6.91 -12.33
CA ILE A 293 -5.94 6.75 -13.57
C ILE A 293 -4.62 7.51 -13.40
N TYR A 294 -3.52 6.83 -13.66
CA TYR A 294 -2.18 7.37 -13.53
C TYR A 294 -1.55 7.50 -14.90
N ILE A 295 -1.23 8.72 -15.31
CA ILE A 295 -0.44 9.04 -16.49
C ILE A 295 0.99 9.18 -16.01
N ILE A 296 1.84 8.22 -16.38
CA ILE A 296 3.24 8.17 -15.96
C ILE A 296 4.10 8.81 -17.04
N THR A 297 4.82 9.86 -16.68
CA THR A 297 5.68 10.64 -17.55
C THR A 297 7.15 10.22 -17.42
N GLN A 298 7.99 10.63 -18.38
CA GLN A 298 9.43 10.33 -18.38
C GLN A 298 10.24 11.31 -17.52
N GLU A 299 9.76 12.55 -17.35
CA GLU A 299 10.44 13.66 -16.66
C GLU A 299 9.58 14.24 -15.52
N ASP A 300 10.17 15.14 -14.74
CA ASP A 300 9.58 15.77 -13.56
C ASP A 300 8.26 16.51 -13.90
N THR A 301 7.20 16.17 -13.19
CA THR A 301 5.80 16.50 -13.47
C THR A 301 5.45 17.99 -13.42
N ASN A 302 6.19 18.82 -12.70
CA ASN A 302 5.84 20.24 -12.52
C ASN A 302 5.87 21.08 -13.82
N ARG A 303 6.65 20.66 -14.81
CA ARG A 303 6.70 21.32 -16.12
C ARG A 303 5.69 20.76 -17.11
N GLU A 304 5.25 19.52 -16.91
CA GLU A 304 4.44 18.77 -17.87
C GLU A 304 2.93 18.88 -17.62
N LEU A 305 2.49 19.07 -16.37
CA LEU A 305 1.07 19.24 -16.03
C LEU A 305 0.36 20.27 -16.91
N GLY A 306 1.01 21.40 -17.19
CA GLY A 306 0.45 22.44 -18.06
C GLY A 306 0.32 22.00 -19.53
N SER A 307 1.25 21.19 -20.03
CA SER A 307 1.22 20.66 -21.40
C SER A 307 0.16 19.59 -21.54
N ILE A 308 0.04 18.69 -20.56
CA ILE A 308 -0.98 17.64 -20.54
C ILE A 308 -2.38 18.24 -20.37
N TYR A 309 -2.53 19.25 -19.51
CA TYR A 309 -3.79 19.96 -19.37
C TYR A 309 -4.22 20.63 -20.69
N LYS A 310 -3.28 21.29 -21.39
CA LYS A 310 -3.53 21.84 -22.74
C LYS A 310 -3.88 20.76 -23.77
N ALA A 311 -3.21 19.60 -23.70
CA ALA A 311 -3.54 18.47 -24.57
C ALA A 311 -4.97 17.98 -24.31
N LEU A 312 -5.36 17.80 -23.06
CA LEU A 312 -6.73 17.41 -22.69
C LEU A 312 -7.78 18.45 -23.11
N GLU A 313 -7.43 19.74 -23.11
CA GLU A 313 -8.32 20.81 -23.57
C GLU A 313 -8.42 20.92 -25.10
N GLN A 314 -7.35 20.65 -25.84
CA GLN A 314 -7.28 20.88 -27.30
C GLN A 314 -7.80 19.72 -28.14
N PHE A 315 -7.81 18.49 -27.61
CA PHE A 315 -8.15 17.29 -28.36
C PHE A 315 -9.60 16.83 -28.20
N SER A 316 -9.98 15.80 -28.99
CA SER A 316 -11.27 15.11 -28.95
C SER A 316 -11.67 14.61 -27.57
N LEU A 317 -10.70 14.53 -26.62
CA LEU A 317 -10.94 14.36 -25.21
C LEU A 317 -11.86 15.44 -24.61
N LYS A 318 -11.82 16.67 -25.15
CA LYS A 318 -12.72 17.77 -24.73
C LYS A 318 -14.17 17.40 -24.89
N ASP A 319 -14.51 16.62 -25.92
CA ASP A 319 -15.86 16.14 -26.15
C ASP A 319 -16.19 14.86 -25.34
N ASN A 320 -15.18 14.12 -24.87
CA ASN A 320 -15.35 12.88 -24.13
C ASN A 320 -15.27 13.07 -22.61
N PHE A 321 -14.51 14.06 -22.15
CA PHE A 321 -14.27 14.32 -20.73
C PHE A 321 -14.37 15.79 -20.40
N LYS A 322 -14.82 16.08 -19.20
CA LYS A 322 -14.83 17.42 -18.61
C LYS A 322 -14.06 17.40 -17.30
N VAL A 323 -13.06 18.26 -17.15
CA VAL A 323 -12.44 18.52 -15.86
C VAL A 323 -13.42 19.27 -14.99
N ILE A 324 -13.74 18.76 -13.83
CA ILE A 324 -14.71 19.33 -12.90
C ILE A 324 -14.08 19.84 -11.61
N GLY A 325 -12.83 19.48 -11.31
CA GLY A 325 -12.15 19.95 -10.12
C GLY A 325 -10.75 19.40 -9.97
N ILE A 326 -10.10 19.82 -8.90
CA ILE A 326 -8.82 19.31 -8.42
C ILE A 326 -9.06 18.78 -7.02
N GLU A 327 -8.63 17.55 -6.76
CA GLU A 327 -8.60 16.97 -5.42
C GLU A 327 -7.16 16.76 -4.96
N ARG A 328 -6.95 16.82 -3.65
CA ARG A 328 -5.70 16.42 -3.02
C ARG A 328 -5.97 15.26 -2.08
N ASP A 329 -5.13 14.24 -2.16
CA ASP A 329 -5.17 13.15 -1.21
C ASP A 329 -4.53 13.57 0.14
N ILE A 330 -4.51 12.65 1.10
CA ILE A 330 -3.94 12.88 2.42
C ILE A 330 -2.42 13.11 2.42
N PHE A 331 -1.75 12.78 1.32
CA PHE A 331 -0.31 13.01 1.11
C PHE A 331 -0.06 14.28 0.27
N SER A 332 -1.10 15.10 0.07
CA SER A 332 -1.07 16.34 -0.73
C SER A 332 -0.83 16.14 -2.23
N ASN A 333 -0.88 14.89 -2.74
CA ASN A 333 -0.81 14.64 -4.17
C ASN A 333 -2.08 15.19 -4.86
N ALA A 334 -1.88 15.98 -5.90
CA ALA A 334 -2.96 16.56 -6.67
C ALA A 334 -3.45 15.58 -7.76
N SER A 335 -4.76 15.52 -7.94
CA SER A 335 -5.40 14.84 -9.06
C SER A 335 -6.46 15.73 -9.71
N LEU A 336 -6.65 15.57 -11.02
CA LEU A 336 -7.79 16.16 -11.71
C LEU A 336 -8.99 15.23 -11.59
N VAL A 337 -10.10 15.76 -11.12
CA VAL A 337 -11.38 15.03 -11.17
C VAL A 337 -12.00 15.27 -12.54
N ILE A 338 -12.11 14.21 -13.32
CA ILE A 338 -12.73 14.25 -14.64
C ILE A 338 -14.07 13.53 -14.65
N LYS A 339 -14.97 14.02 -15.49
CA LYS A 339 -16.29 13.46 -15.71
C LYS A 339 -16.46 13.12 -17.17
N ASP A 340 -16.91 11.92 -17.49
CA ASP A 340 -17.20 11.49 -18.85
C ASP A 340 -18.61 11.89 -19.33
N LYS A 341 -18.95 11.58 -20.59
CA LYS A 341 -20.26 11.85 -21.20
C LYS A 341 -21.43 11.15 -20.48
N ILE A 342 -21.19 9.99 -19.89
CA ILE A 342 -22.20 9.21 -19.18
C ILE A 342 -22.18 9.44 -17.67
N ARG A 343 -21.46 10.48 -17.24
CA ARG A 343 -21.38 10.99 -15.87
C ARG A 343 -20.53 10.20 -14.89
N ASN A 344 -19.73 9.23 -15.33
CA ASN A 344 -18.76 8.60 -14.44
C ASN A 344 -17.66 9.58 -14.03
N LEU A 345 -17.17 9.42 -12.80
CA LEU A 345 -16.08 10.21 -12.24
C LEU A 345 -14.80 9.38 -12.14
N PHE A 346 -13.69 10.02 -12.44
CA PHE A 346 -12.35 9.45 -12.34
C PHE A 346 -11.39 10.47 -11.75
N ASN A 347 -10.43 10.00 -10.98
CA ASN A 347 -9.28 10.80 -10.58
C ASN A 347 -8.14 10.55 -11.55
N LEU A 348 -7.60 11.60 -12.12
CA LEU A 348 -6.50 11.57 -13.06
C LEU A 348 -5.25 12.13 -12.40
N HIS A 349 -4.24 11.29 -12.25
CA HIS A 349 -2.96 11.62 -11.62
C HIS A 349 -1.87 11.72 -12.69
N PHE A 350 -0.98 12.70 -12.54
CA PHE A 350 0.18 12.89 -13.41
C PHE A 350 1.42 12.77 -12.56
N LEU A 351 2.23 11.75 -12.81
CA LEU A 351 3.38 11.42 -11.98
C LEU A 351 4.55 10.98 -12.88
N SER A 352 5.77 11.33 -12.53
CA SER A 352 6.94 10.66 -13.08
C SER A 352 6.98 9.22 -12.57
N LYS A 353 7.78 8.37 -13.21
CA LYS A 353 7.98 6.99 -12.76
C LYS A 353 8.49 6.95 -11.32
N ARG A 354 9.39 7.88 -10.97
CA ARG A 354 9.92 8.02 -9.61
C ARG A 354 8.83 8.39 -8.62
N GLU A 355 8.08 9.46 -8.88
CA GLU A 355 6.99 9.92 -8.02
C GLU A 355 5.91 8.84 -7.83
N TYR A 356 5.57 8.08 -8.89
CA TYR A 356 4.62 6.97 -8.77
C TYR A 356 5.15 5.89 -7.82
N THR A 357 6.42 5.50 -7.95
CA THR A 357 7.04 4.50 -7.07
C THR A 357 7.11 4.99 -5.62
N GLU A 358 7.55 6.23 -5.41
CA GLU A 358 7.61 6.86 -4.08
C GLU A 358 6.22 6.99 -3.44
N MET A 359 5.19 7.35 -4.21
CA MET A 359 3.82 7.42 -3.73
C MET A 359 3.30 6.04 -3.27
N GLN A 360 3.65 4.96 -3.99
CA GLN A 360 3.21 3.62 -3.62
C GLN A 360 3.95 3.08 -2.38
N ASN A 361 5.26 3.26 -2.33
CA ASN A 361 6.14 2.59 -1.37
C ASN A 361 6.65 3.50 -0.24
N GLY A 362 6.44 4.82 -0.35
CA GLY A 362 7.09 5.81 0.50
C GLY A 362 8.49 6.18 -0.01
N THR A 363 9.09 7.20 0.59
CA THR A 363 10.42 7.69 0.20
C THR A 363 11.50 6.66 0.54
N THR A 364 12.44 6.45 -0.39
CA THR A 364 13.49 5.44 -0.24
C THR A 364 14.72 5.93 0.53
N ASP A 365 14.86 7.24 0.71
CA ASP A 365 16.07 7.90 1.23
C ASP A 365 16.13 8.06 2.76
N GLY A 366 15.09 7.69 3.49
CA GLY A 366 15.11 7.72 4.97
C GLY A 366 14.88 9.10 5.62
N THR A 367 14.87 10.17 4.84
CA THR A 367 14.77 11.56 5.34
C THR A 367 13.52 11.85 6.18
N ASP A 368 12.44 11.09 6.00
CA ASP A 368 11.19 11.29 6.76
C ASP A 368 11.26 10.76 8.21
N ILE A 369 12.15 9.81 8.50
CA ILE A 369 12.37 9.33 9.88
C ILE A 369 13.29 10.29 10.62
N ASP A 370 14.28 10.87 9.93
CA ASP A 370 15.21 11.84 10.52
C ASP A 370 14.53 13.19 10.81
N ALA A 371 13.53 13.59 10.03
CA ALA A 371 12.73 14.79 10.27
C ALA A 371 11.96 14.77 11.61
N LEU A 372 11.81 13.61 12.25
CA LEU A 372 11.21 13.49 13.59
C LEU A 372 12.12 14.02 14.70
N ASP A 373 13.44 14.10 14.46
CA ASP A 373 14.39 14.68 15.44
C ASP A 373 14.42 16.21 15.39
N GLU A 374 14.18 16.83 14.23
CA GLU A 374 14.20 18.29 14.07
C GLU A 374 13.03 18.99 14.78
N THR A 375 11.89 18.28 14.97
CA THR A 375 10.75 18.81 15.73
C THR A 375 11.00 18.86 17.24
N ASN A 376 12.02 18.17 17.74
CA ASN A 376 12.39 18.15 19.16
C ASN A 376 13.45 19.22 19.54
N SER A 377 14.12 19.86 18.56
CA SER A 377 15.17 20.87 18.83
C SER A 377 14.69 22.32 18.70
N GLY A 378 13.44 22.54 18.34
CA GLY A 378 12.87 23.88 18.16
C GLY A 378 11.84 24.24 19.21
N GLY A 379 12.27 24.65 20.41
CA GLY A 379 11.31 25.29 21.29
C GLY A 379 11.57 25.21 22.80
N VAL A 380 12.74 25.64 23.25
CA VAL A 380 12.86 26.24 24.58
C VAL A 380 13.76 27.44 24.40
N ASP A 381 13.20 28.55 23.99
CA ASP A 381 13.72 29.87 24.28
C ASP A 381 12.52 30.75 24.61
N GLU A 382 12.45 31.10 25.91
CA GLU A 382 11.77 32.17 26.64
C GLU A 382 10.38 32.66 26.19
#